data_6554812983988869fb442ef5bee9f6fc
#
_entry.id   6554812983988869fb442ef5bee9f6fc
#
_cell.length_a   1.000
_cell.length_b   1.000
_cell.length_c   1.000
_cell.angle_alpha   90.00
_cell.angle_beta   90.00
_cell.angle_gamma   90.00
#
_symmetry.space_group_name_H-M   'P 1'
#
loop_
_entity.id
_entity.type
_entity.pdbx_description
1 polymer ?
#
loop_
_entity_poly.entity_id
_entity_poly.type
_entity_poly.pdbx_seq_one_letter_code
_entity_poly.pdbx_strand_id
1 'polypeptide(L)'
;MNSFSNSFTAVYLPISKSEKQFQVNHVYCVGRNYTEHAIEMGEDERQPPFFFSKPNWAVTSNDVPYPLKTKNLQHEVELVLALGENANIFGFAVGVDLTRRDLQAEAKNAGRPWFVGKSFVGSAPTSEIVPIDGLIDFSK
;
A
#
# COMPACT_ATOMS: atom_id res chain seq x y z
N MET A 1 -7.12 -6.62 -38.40
CA MET A 1 -6.20 -6.03 -37.39
C MET A 1 -6.83 -6.22 -36.04
N ASN A 2 -6.32 -7.11 -35.19
CA ASN A 2 -6.80 -7.27 -33.85
C ASN A 2 -6.22 -6.11 -33.01
N SER A 3 -7.08 -5.14 -32.66
CA SER A 3 -6.69 -4.09 -31.75
C SER A 3 -6.57 -4.71 -30.34
N PHE A 4 -5.37 -4.78 -29.79
CA PHE A 4 -5.19 -5.01 -28.38
C PHE A 4 -5.65 -3.74 -27.66
N SER A 5 -6.86 -3.74 -27.09
CA SER A 5 -7.26 -2.69 -26.18
C SER A 5 -6.57 -2.93 -24.82
N ASN A 6 -5.53 -2.16 -24.52
CA ASN A 6 -5.01 -2.05 -23.16
C ASN A 6 -6.03 -1.27 -22.32
N SER A 7 -7.09 -1.93 -21.91
CA SER A 7 -7.99 -1.35 -20.91
C SER A 7 -7.30 -1.45 -19.55
N PHE A 8 -6.63 -0.38 -19.13
CA PHE A 8 -6.25 -0.24 -17.73
C PHE A 8 -7.52 -0.30 -16.89
N THR A 9 -7.68 -1.37 -16.13
CA THR A 9 -8.82 -1.49 -15.22
C THR A 9 -8.60 -0.46 -14.11
N ALA A 10 -9.46 0.54 -14.05
CA ALA A 10 -9.47 1.49 -12.94
C ALA A 10 -9.84 0.75 -11.65
N VAL A 11 -9.14 1.06 -10.58
CA VAL A 11 -9.38 0.51 -9.24
C VAL A 11 -10.03 1.59 -8.39
N TYR A 12 -11.08 1.21 -7.68
CA TYR A 12 -11.87 2.11 -6.85
C TYR A 12 -11.99 1.57 -5.43
N LEU A 13 -11.96 2.46 -4.44
CA LEU A 13 -12.30 2.17 -3.05
C LEU A 13 -13.61 2.86 -2.68
N PRO A 14 -14.46 2.25 -1.85
CA PRO A 14 -15.66 2.89 -1.33
C PRO A 14 -15.29 4.13 -0.51
N ILE A 15 -16.15 5.13 -0.54
CA ILE A 15 -16.09 6.28 0.37
C ILE A 15 -17.19 6.10 1.41
N SER A 16 -16.82 6.15 2.69
CA SER A 16 -17.73 5.93 3.81
C SER A 16 -18.93 6.88 3.74
N LYS A 17 -20.12 6.33 3.95
CA LYS A 17 -21.42 7.05 3.91
C LYS A 17 -21.68 7.80 2.60
N SER A 18 -21.18 7.28 1.47
CA SER A 18 -21.34 7.89 0.15
C SER A 18 -21.56 6.84 -0.94
N GLU A 19 -22.33 7.18 -1.95
CA GLU A 19 -22.46 6.40 -3.19
C GLU A 19 -21.26 6.60 -4.13
N LYS A 20 -20.36 7.55 -3.81
CA LYS A 20 -19.16 7.85 -4.60
C LYS A 20 -18.05 6.88 -4.26
N GLN A 21 -17.11 6.77 -5.17
CA GLN A 21 -15.92 5.95 -5.02
C GLN A 21 -14.66 6.80 -5.25
N PHE A 22 -13.58 6.43 -4.59
CA PHE A 22 -12.26 7.03 -4.75
C PHE A 22 -11.44 6.22 -5.75
N GLN A 23 -11.02 6.86 -6.84
CA GLN A 23 -10.16 6.21 -7.83
C GLN A 23 -8.72 6.12 -7.33
N VAL A 24 -8.19 4.90 -7.29
CA VAL A 24 -6.80 4.66 -6.92
C VAL A 24 -5.93 4.66 -8.18
N ASN A 25 -5.02 5.59 -8.28
CA ASN A 25 -4.07 5.67 -9.38
C ASN A 25 -2.74 5.01 -9.03
N HIS A 26 -2.23 5.25 -7.84
CA HIS A 26 -0.95 4.76 -7.37
C HIS A 26 -0.93 4.68 -5.84
N VAL A 27 -0.07 3.78 -5.29
CA VAL A 27 0.14 3.65 -3.86
C VAL A 27 1.61 3.90 -3.56
N TYR A 28 1.87 4.88 -2.71
CA TYR A 28 3.19 5.14 -2.14
C TYR A 28 3.22 4.57 -0.73
N CYS A 29 4.18 3.70 -0.47
CA CYS A 29 4.38 3.07 0.82
C CYS A 29 5.62 3.66 1.48
N VAL A 30 5.57 3.84 2.79
CA VAL A 30 6.68 4.35 3.58
C VAL A 30 7.36 3.19 4.29
N GLY A 31 8.61 2.91 3.93
CA GLY A 31 9.43 1.94 4.65
C GLY A 31 10.11 2.57 5.86
N ARG A 32 10.32 1.77 6.91
CA ARG A 32 10.93 2.20 8.19
C ARG A 32 10.14 3.28 8.93
N ASN A 33 8.83 3.20 8.88
CA ASN A 33 7.95 4.17 9.56
C ASN A 33 7.62 3.79 11.01
N TYR A 34 7.90 2.54 11.41
CA TYR A 34 7.73 2.04 12.77
C TYR A 34 9.08 1.77 13.41
N THR A 35 9.44 2.57 14.42
CA THR A 35 10.73 2.47 15.13
C THR A 35 10.96 1.09 15.75
N GLU A 36 9.93 0.53 16.40
CA GLU A 36 10.00 -0.81 17.01
C GLU A 36 10.27 -1.90 15.98
N HIS A 37 9.64 -1.84 14.81
CA HIS A 37 9.86 -2.79 13.74
C HIS A 37 11.28 -2.69 13.13
N ALA A 38 11.83 -1.48 13.06
CA ALA A 38 13.22 -1.28 12.64
C ALA A 38 14.21 -1.97 13.60
N ILE A 39 13.97 -1.86 14.91
CA ILE A 39 14.77 -2.52 15.96
C ILE A 39 14.69 -4.05 15.81
N GLU A 40 13.49 -4.62 15.67
CA GLU A 40 13.28 -6.07 15.49
C GLU A 40 14.01 -6.63 14.25
N MET A 41 14.09 -5.82 13.18
CA MET A 41 14.77 -6.18 11.94
C MET A 41 16.28 -5.92 11.98
N GLY A 42 16.83 -5.41 13.11
CA GLY A 42 18.24 -5.08 13.27
C GLY A 42 18.69 -3.90 12.38
N GLU A 43 17.77 -3.00 12.03
CA GLU A 43 18.04 -1.81 11.23
C GLU A 43 18.43 -0.62 12.11
N ASP A 44 19.23 0.31 11.58
CA ASP A 44 19.65 1.51 12.29
C ASP A 44 18.48 2.51 12.35
N GLU A 45 17.98 2.81 13.54
CA GLU A 45 16.89 3.76 13.82
C GLU A 45 17.16 5.18 13.30
N ARG A 46 18.43 5.52 13.07
CA ARG A 46 18.85 6.85 12.60
C ARG A 46 18.70 7.02 11.09
N GLN A 47 18.40 5.96 10.35
CA GLN A 47 18.20 6.07 8.91
C GLN A 47 16.81 6.64 8.59
N PRO A 48 16.72 7.61 7.66
CA PRO A 48 15.44 8.18 7.29
C PRO A 48 14.51 7.14 6.66
N PRO A 49 13.18 7.33 6.74
CA PRO A 49 12.22 6.53 5.99
C PRO A 49 12.49 6.67 4.50
N PHE A 50 12.12 5.64 3.74
CA PHE A 50 12.22 5.65 2.29
C PHE A 50 10.88 5.25 1.67
N PHE A 51 10.69 5.59 0.40
CA PHE A 51 9.47 5.25 -0.31
C PHE A 51 9.68 4.05 -1.24
N PHE A 52 8.67 3.19 -1.28
CA PHE A 52 8.49 2.21 -2.34
C PHE A 52 7.04 2.28 -2.81
N SER A 53 6.69 1.57 -3.86
CA SER A 53 5.35 1.68 -4.42
C SER A 53 4.69 0.33 -4.65
N LYS A 54 3.35 0.35 -4.59
CA LYS A 54 2.50 -0.70 -5.12
C LYS A 54 1.64 -0.14 -6.25
N PRO A 55 1.43 -0.88 -7.32
CA PRO A 55 0.53 -0.45 -8.40
C PRO A 55 -0.92 -0.47 -7.90
N ASN A 56 -1.80 0.26 -8.58
CA ASN A 56 -3.22 0.31 -8.23
C ASN A 56 -3.90 -1.06 -8.19
N TRP A 57 -3.55 -1.98 -9.08
CA TRP A 57 -4.10 -3.34 -9.10
C TRP A 57 -3.73 -4.21 -7.88
N ALA A 58 -2.80 -3.75 -7.05
CA ALA A 58 -2.50 -4.37 -5.76
C ALA A 58 -3.57 -4.08 -4.69
N VAL A 59 -4.35 -3.00 -4.87
CA VAL A 59 -5.37 -2.56 -3.93
C VAL A 59 -6.66 -3.37 -4.12
N THR A 60 -7.27 -3.74 -3.02
CA THR A 60 -8.57 -4.41 -3.00
C THR A 60 -9.32 -4.10 -1.70
N SER A 61 -10.64 -4.12 -1.75
CA SER A 61 -11.53 -4.13 -0.57
C SER A 61 -12.14 -5.51 -0.30
N ASN A 62 -11.71 -6.53 -1.06
CA ASN A 62 -12.22 -7.89 -0.95
C ASN A 62 -11.23 -8.81 -0.23
N ASP A 63 -11.68 -10.01 0.08
CA ASP A 63 -10.83 -11.07 0.61
C ASP A 63 -9.67 -11.36 -0.33
N VAL A 64 -8.51 -11.62 0.28
CA VAL A 64 -7.28 -11.92 -0.46
C VAL A 64 -6.92 -13.37 -0.26
N PRO A 65 -6.89 -14.17 -1.33
CA PRO A 65 -6.41 -15.55 -1.23
C PRO A 65 -4.91 -15.55 -0.93
N TYR A 66 -4.45 -16.60 -0.25
CA TYR A 66 -3.01 -16.73 0.02
C TYR A 66 -2.21 -16.70 -1.28
N PRO A 67 -1.23 -15.80 -1.43
CA PRO A 67 -0.53 -15.60 -2.69
C PRO A 67 0.38 -16.78 -3.04
N LEU A 68 0.51 -17.04 -4.35
CA LEU A 68 1.42 -18.05 -4.86
C LEU A 68 2.89 -17.66 -4.64
N LYS A 69 3.77 -18.65 -4.68
CA LYS A 69 5.24 -18.50 -4.66
C LYS A 69 5.80 -17.89 -3.37
N THR A 70 5.10 -18.01 -2.25
CA THR A 70 5.65 -17.66 -0.93
C THR A 70 5.27 -18.72 0.09
N LYS A 71 6.12 -18.90 1.08
CA LYS A 71 5.86 -19.71 2.29
C LYS A 71 5.84 -18.85 3.55
N ASN A 72 6.07 -17.55 3.41
CA ASN A 72 6.14 -16.62 4.52
C ASN A 72 5.44 -15.31 4.15
N LEU A 73 4.10 -15.33 4.19
CA LEU A 73 3.28 -14.14 4.04
C LEU A 73 3.16 -13.45 5.40
N GLN A 74 3.54 -12.18 5.45
CA GLN A 74 3.36 -11.33 6.63
C GLN A 74 2.45 -10.15 6.29
N HIS A 75 1.87 -9.57 7.32
CA HIS A 75 0.99 -8.40 7.24
C HIS A 75 1.56 -7.25 8.07
N GLU A 76 1.48 -6.06 7.52
CA GLU A 76 1.87 -4.81 8.17
C GLU A 76 0.65 -3.88 8.09
N VAL A 77 0.04 -3.57 9.24
CA VAL A 77 -1.15 -2.70 9.30
C VAL A 77 -0.71 -1.26 9.21
N GLU A 78 -1.34 -0.49 8.32
CA GLU A 78 -0.92 0.86 7.98
C GLU A 78 -2.08 1.86 8.02
N LEU A 79 -1.78 3.09 8.44
CA LEU A 79 -2.64 4.23 8.18
C LEU A 79 -2.50 4.63 6.72
N VAL A 80 -3.61 4.64 6.00
CA VAL A 80 -3.65 5.06 4.60
C VAL A 80 -4.21 6.48 4.51
N LEU A 81 -3.46 7.37 3.85
CA LEU A 81 -3.91 8.71 3.50
C LEU A 81 -4.36 8.72 2.03
N ALA A 82 -5.63 9.01 1.79
CA ALA A 82 -6.16 9.21 0.45
C ALA A 82 -5.87 10.64 0.00
N LEU A 83 -5.03 10.78 -1.03
CA LEU A 83 -4.63 12.09 -1.56
C LEU A 83 -5.52 12.45 -2.76
N GLY A 84 -6.25 13.54 -2.63
CA GLY A 84 -7.02 14.15 -3.70
C GLY A 84 -6.18 15.05 -4.62
N GLU A 85 -6.83 16.00 -5.26
CA GLU A 85 -6.17 16.98 -6.13
C GLU A 85 -5.13 17.79 -5.35
N ASN A 86 -4.01 18.11 -6.02
CA ASN A 86 -2.89 18.88 -5.46
C ASN A 86 -2.29 18.26 -4.18
N ALA A 87 -2.37 16.92 -4.05
CA ALA A 87 -1.90 16.18 -2.89
C ALA A 87 -2.56 16.58 -1.55
N ASN A 88 -3.72 17.23 -1.58
CA ASN A 88 -4.50 17.48 -0.38
C ASN A 88 -5.01 16.16 0.20
N ILE A 89 -5.02 16.03 1.52
CA ILE A 89 -5.56 14.84 2.18
C ILE A 89 -7.09 14.91 2.06
N PHE A 90 -7.65 13.95 1.31
CA PHE A 90 -9.09 13.78 1.14
C PHE A 90 -9.71 12.99 2.30
N GLY A 91 -9.00 12.00 2.81
CA GLY A 91 -9.51 11.10 3.82
C GLY A 91 -8.46 10.10 4.27
N PHE A 92 -8.86 9.21 5.14
CA PHE A 92 -8.00 8.14 5.65
C PHE A 92 -8.71 6.78 5.60
N ALA A 93 -7.93 5.72 5.61
CA ALA A 93 -8.38 4.34 5.67
C ALA A 93 -7.40 3.51 6.49
N VAL A 94 -7.77 2.28 6.81
CA VAL A 94 -6.84 1.26 7.29
C VAL A 94 -6.46 0.38 6.11
N GLY A 95 -5.17 0.19 5.91
CA GLY A 95 -4.63 -0.71 4.91
C GLY A 95 -3.77 -1.80 5.52
N VAL A 96 -3.46 -2.79 4.70
CA VAL A 96 -2.49 -3.83 5.07
C VAL A 96 -1.45 -3.95 3.97
N ASP A 97 -0.19 -3.74 4.31
CA ASP A 97 0.93 -4.03 3.42
C ASP A 97 1.28 -5.52 3.53
N LEU A 98 0.62 -6.34 2.69
CA LEU A 98 0.94 -7.76 2.61
C LEU A 98 2.31 -7.95 1.97
N THR A 99 3.15 -8.72 2.65
CA THR A 99 4.55 -8.91 2.28
C THR A 99 4.87 -10.39 2.13
N ARG A 100 5.37 -10.80 0.98
CA ARG A 100 6.04 -12.09 0.78
C ARG A 100 7.45 -11.96 1.36
N ARG A 101 7.59 -12.24 2.65
CA ARG A 101 8.81 -11.92 3.42
C ARG A 101 10.05 -12.67 2.92
N ASP A 102 9.88 -13.90 2.50
CA ASP A 102 10.94 -14.69 1.89
C ASP A 102 11.49 -14.03 0.62
N LEU A 103 10.63 -13.59 -0.29
CA LEU A 103 11.03 -12.92 -1.53
C LEU A 103 11.60 -11.52 -1.29
N GLN A 104 11.09 -10.81 -0.28
CA GLN A 104 11.67 -9.53 0.12
C GLN A 104 13.10 -9.72 0.66
N ALA A 105 13.33 -10.74 1.49
CA ALA A 105 14.64 -11.04 2.03
C ALA A 105 15.66 -11.40 0.92
N GLU A 106 15.25 -12.20 -0.06
CA GLU A 106 16.07 -12.49 -1.25
C GLU A 106 16.43 -11.22 -2.01
N ALA A 107 15.46 -10.32 -2.21
CA ALA A 107 15.69 -9.06 -2.91
C ALA A 107 16.66 -8.14 -2.12
N LYS A 108 16.49 -8.04 -0.79
CA LYS A 108 17.40 -7.28 0.09
C LYS A 108 18.83 -7.81 -0.03
N ASN A 109 19.02 -9.11 0.11
CA ASN A 109 20.34 -9.75 0.05
C ASN A 109 21.03 -9.57 -1.30
N ALA A 110 20.24 -9.51 -2.39
CA ALA A 110 20.76 -9.32 -3.75
C ALA A 110 20.85 -7.84 -4.19
N GLY A 111 20.54 -6.88 -3.30
CA GLY A 111 20.50 -5.45 -3.65
C GLY A 111 19.46 -5.11 -4.74
N ARG A 112 18.36 -5.86 -4.80
CA ARG A 112 17.29 -5.70 -5.80
C ARG A 112 16.08 -4.96 -5.23
N PRO A 113 15.25 -4.32 -6.10
CA PRO A 113 13.99 -3.75 -5.67
C PRO A 113 13.06 -4.78 -5.02
N TRP A 114 12.29 -4.35 -4.02
CA TRP A 114 11.38 -5.22 -3.25
C TRP A 114 10.09 -5.58 -3.99
N PHE A 115 9.96 -5.19 -5.24
CA PHE A 115 8.73 -5.30 -6.04
C PHE A 115 8.09 -6.69 -5.97
N VAL A 116 8.87 -7.75 -6.14
CA VAL A 116 8.34 -9.13 -6.12
C VAL A 116 7.79 -9.52 -4.75
N GLY A 117 8.40 -9.04 -3.68
CA GLY A 117 7.96 -9.28 -2.30
C GLY A 117 6.76 -8.42 -1.89
N LYS A 118 6.68 -7.19 -2.38
CA LYS A 118 5.72 -6.16 -1.95
C LYS A 118 4.54 -5.94 -2.91
N SER A 119 4.70 -6.22 -4.23
CA SER A 119 3.70 -5.89 -5.24
C SER A 119 3.15 -7.14 -5.92
N PHE A 120 1.99 -7.60 -5.48
CA PHE A 120 1.23 -8.70 -6.07
C PHE A 120 -0.27 -8.41 -5.96
N VAL A 121 -1.09 -9.09 -6.74
CA VAL A 121 -2.54 -8.87 -6.76
C VAL A 121 -3.11 -9.05 -5.35
N GLY A 122 -3.85 -8.04 -4.86
CA GLY A 122 -4.41 -8.01 -3.52
C GLY A 122 -3.38 -7.77 -2.41
N SER A 123 -2.16 -7.29 -2.72
CA SER A 123 -1.14 -7.04 -1.69
C SER A 123 -1.35 -5.76 -0.87
N ALA A 124 -2.40 -5.01 -1.16
CA ALA A 124 -2.81 -3.82 -0.40
C ALA A 124 -4.33 -3.84 -0.12
N PRO A 125 -4.83 -4.79 0.71
CA PRO A 125 -6.19 -4.72 1.18
C PRO A 125 -6.40 -3.40 1.91
N THR A 126 -7.48 -2.69 1.58
CA THR A 126 -7.73 -1.35 2.12
C THR A 126 -9.23 -1.21 2.42
N SER A 127 -9.54 -0.67 3.61
CA SER A 127 -10.91 -0.38 4.01
C SER A 127 -11.58 0.69 3.14
N GLU A 128 -12.84 0.99 3.39
CA GLU A 128 -13.44 2.22 2.88
C GLU A 128 -12.67 3.45 3.35
N ILE A 129 -12.70 4.50 2.54
CA ILE A 129 -12.07 5.78 2.88
C ILE A 129 -13.06 6.62 3.68
N VAL A 130 -12.64 7.06 4.86
CA VAL A 130 -13.38 8.02 5.68
C VAL A 130 -12.92 9.42 5.28
N PRO A 131 -13.78 10.23 4.66
CA PRO A 131 -13.44 11.61 4.30
C PRO A 131 -13.14 12.45 5.55
N ILE A 132 -12.27 13.43 5.40
CA ILE A 132 -11.93 14.39 6.45
C ILE A 132 -12.66 15.69 6.16
N ASP A 133 -13.44 16.16 7.15
CA ASP A 133 -14.04 17.49 7.13
C ASP A 133 -13.06 18.47 7.77
N GLY A 134 -12.38 19.26 6.94
CA GLY A 134 -11.46 20.31 7.39
C GLY A 134 -9.98 19.97 7.32
N LEU A 135 -9.15 20.84 7.89
CA LEU A 135 -7.69 20.66 7.94
C LEU A 135 -7.31 19.78 9.13
N ILE A 136 -6.49 18.77 8.90
CA ILE A 136 -5.88 18.01 9.98
C ILE A 136 -4.67 18.78 10.50
N ASP A 137 -4.66 19.05 11.78
CA ASP A 137 -3.51 19.60 12.48
C ASP A 137 -2.62 18.45 12.98
N PHE A 138 -1.53 18.20 12.29
CA PHE A 138 -0.55 17.17 12.67
C PHE A 138 0.45 17.64 13.73
N SER A 139 0.28 18.83 14.30
CA SER A 139 1.18 19.36 15.34
C SER A 139 0.81 18.93 16.76
N LYS A 140 -0.29 18.17 16.92
CA LYS A 140 -0.80 17.71 18.22
C LYS A 140 -0.60 16.23 18.43
#